data_407b8ee6ea1f6707e3551e3d32b6ff23
#
_entry.id   407b8ee6ea1f6707e3551e3d32b6ff23
#
_cell.length_a   1.000
_cell.length_b   1.000
_cell.length_c   1.000
_cell.angle_alpha   90.00
_cell.angle_beta   90.00
_cell.angle_gamma   90.00
#
_symmetry.space_group_name_H-M   'P 1'
#
loop_
_entity.id
_entity.type
_entity.pdbx_description
1 polymer ?
#
loop_
_entity_poly.entity_id
_entity_poly.type
_entity_poly.pdbx_seq_one_letter_code
_entity_poly.pdbx_strand_id
1 'polypeptide(L)'
;MFTSNTKEDLAQMLAEIGVKSFDELLPVPQVLLKGNLNLPSALNEQELTAEVKKIASKNKPLVNFAGGGMQEHFVPAAVNALSTRGEFLTAYTPYQAEASQGTLQAIYEYQSCICALFDMDISNASHYDGATALAEACLAATHLKNNKTILYTKALQPNYTEVLKTYFKNASVNLKEVPLNADGTTDLKQLETLLKNGAAAFILQTPNYFGCLESAEEISSLVHANNALLIANVNPTSLGILQTPGSYDADFAVAEGQGLGNVLNYGGPTLGIFTCKKQFVRSISGRLCGMAKDKDGKRAFVLTLQAREQHIRRERAASNICSNQALCALNATIYLTLLGPEGLKEVALKSLENAHYLRTELCKNAGFALKYKAPFYNEFVVMTKAPAAKLIKAAAKKGFL
;
A
#
# COMPACT_ATOMS: atom_id res chain seq x y z
N MET A 1 -13.03 22.89 -28.21
CA MET A 1 -11.65 23.05 -27.70
C MET A 1 -11.33 24.54 -27.76
N PHE A 2 -10.89 25.12 -26.64
CA PHE A 2 -10.51 26.53 -26.62
C PHE A 2 -9.08 26.64 -27.18
N THR A 3 -8.93 27.24 -28.36
CA THR A 3 -7.64 27.55 -28.98
C THR A 3 -7.52 29.07 -29.15
N SER A 4 -6.36 29.61 -28.78
CA SER A 4 -6.10 31.05 -28.86
C SER A 4 -5.95 31.56 -30.29
N ASN A 5 -5.67 30.66 -31.23
CA ASN A 5 -5.41 31.01 -32.64
C ASN A 5 -6.60 30.60 -33.54
N THR A 6 -7.01 31.49 -34.43
CA THR A 6 -8.04 31.22 -35.44
C THR A 6 -7.45 30.48 -36.64
N LYS A 7 -8.32 30.09 -37.59
CA LYS A 7 -7.87 29.49 -38.86
C LYS A 7 -7.10 30.50 -39.71
N GLU A 8 -7.50 31.76 -39.64
CA GLU A 8 -6.86 32.86 -40.32
C GLU A 8 -5.47 33.13 -39.77
N ASP A 9 -5.32 33.15 -38.45
CA ASP A 9 -4.01 33.27 -37.80
C ASP A 9 -3.07 32.12 -38.22
N LEU A 10 -3.59 30.87 -38.24
CA LEU A 10 -2.82 29.72 -38.69
C LEU A 10 -2.36 29.84 -40.12
N ALA A 11 -3.25 30.32 -41.03
CA ALA A 11 -2.90 30.53 -42.43
C ALA A 11 -1.80 31.59 -42.59
N GLN A 12 -1.88 32.68 -41.82
CA GLN A 12 -0.86 33.73 -41.79
C GLN A 12 0.48 33.21 -41.32
N MET A 13 0.49 32.45 -40.22
CA MET A 13 1.69 31.84 -39.64
C MET A 13 2.37 30.88 -40.64
N LEU A 14 1.60 30.04 -41.33
CA LEU A 14 2.13 29.12 -42.35
C LEU A 14 2.71 29.90 -43.54
N ALA A 15 2.05 30.97 -43.98
CA ALA A 15 2.53 31.83 -45.07
C ALA A 15 3.85 32.52 -44.68
N GLU A 16 3.97 33.02 -43.45
CA GLU A 16 5.20 33.66 -42.95
C GLU A 16 6.38 32.68 -42.90
N ILE A 17 6.12 31.43 -42.56
CA ILE A 17 7.12 30.34 -42.54
C ILE A 17 7.45 29.90 -44.00
N GLY A 18 6.60 30.17 -44.95
CA GLY A 18 6.77 29.80 -46.35
C GLY A 18 6.30 28.40 -46.71
N VAL A 19 5.36 27.83 -45.93
CA VAL A 19 4.77 26.50 -46.15
C VAL A 19 3.25 26.59 -46.35
N LYS A 20 2.67 25.58 -46.99
CA LYS A 20 1.21 25.57 -47.30
C LYS A 20 0.40 24.80 -46.25
N SER A 21 1.05 23.93 -45.50
CA SER A 21 0.38 23.08 -44.50
C SER A 21 1.29 22.75 -43.34
N PHE A 22 0.68 22.33 -42.26
CA PHE A 22 1.41 21.81 -41.07
C PHE A 22 2.23 20.57 -41.44
N ASP A 23 1.75 19.74 -42.33
CA ASP A 23 2.40 18.50 -42.76
C ASP A 23 3.78 18.75 -43.39
N GLU A 24 3.96 19.90 -44.04
CA GLU A 24 5.25 20.30 -44.64
C GLU A 24 6.32 20.64 -43.57
N LEU A 25 5.88 20.97 -42.35
CA LEU A 25 6.77 21.26 -41.22
C LEU A 25 7.22 19.99 -40.49
N LEU A 26 6.53 18.86 -40.69
CA LEU A 26 6.81 17.62 -40.00
C LEU A 26 7.74 16.76 -40.86
N PRO A 27 9.01 16.57 -40.49
CA PRO A 27 9.92 15.65 -41.18
C PRO A 27 9.52 14.19 -40.88
N VAL A 28 8.27 13.84 -41.23
CA VAL A 28 7.72 12.53 -40.88
C VAL A 28 8.00 11.56 -42.02
N PRO A 29 8.55 10.38 -41.71
CA PRO A 29 8.83 9.38 -42.73
C PRO A 29 7.56 8.85 -43.38
N GLN A 30 7.69 8.24 -44.57
CA GLN A 30 6.61 7.72 -45.40
C GLN A 30 5.71 6.65 -44.77
N VAL A 31 5.90 6.37 -43.48
CA VAL A 31 5.15 5.37 -42.68
C VAL A 31 3.87 5.94 -42.04
N LEU A 32 3.53 7.21 -42.29
CA LEU A 32 2.27 7.78 -41.81
C LEU A 32 1.06 6.99 -42.30
N LEU A 33 0.18 6.67 -41.38
CA LEU A 33 -1.13 6.13 -41.71
C LEU A 33 -1.91 7.16 -42.56
N LYS A 34 -2.19 6.82 -43.82
CA LYS A 34 -3.00 7.67 -44.69
C LYS A 34 -4.48 7.34 -44.46
N GLY A 35 -5.24 8.33 -44.06
CA GLY A 35 -6.68 8.22 -43.84
C GLY A 35 -7.10 8.28 -42.37
N ASN A 36 -8.39 8.19 -42.15
CA ASN A 36 -8.96 8.20 -40.80
C ASN A 36 -8.82 6.84 -40.13
N LEU A 37 -8.58 6.87 -38.84
CA LEU A 37 -8.67 5.66 -37.99
C LEU A 37 -10.11 5.13 -38.09
N ASN A 38 -10.27 3.81 -38.21
CA ASN A 38 -11.58 3.16 -38.18
C ASN A 38 -12.07 3.06 -36.73
N LEU A 39 -12.39 4.22 -36.16
CA LEU A 39 -12.93 4.34 -34.80
C LEU A 39 -14.41 4.74 -34.86
N PRO A 40 -15.23 4.30 -33.91
CA PRO A 40 -16.59 4.81 -33.74
C PRO A 40 -16.59 6.33 -33.58
N SER A 41 -17.69 6.97 -34.01
CA SER A 41 -17.91 8.39 -33.73
C SER A 41 -17.88 8.69 -32.24
N ALA A 42 -17.41 9.87 -31.87
CA ALA A 42 -17.47 10.33 -30.49
C ALA A 42 -18.91 10.40 -30.01
N LEU A 43 -19.13 9.92 -28.78
CA LEU A 43 -20.42 10.01 -28.09
C LEU A 43 -20.51 11.33 -27.33
N ASN A 44 -21.71 11.89 -27.21
CA ASN A 44 -21.95 12.96 -26.26
C ASN A 44 -21.97 12.40 -24.81
N GLU A 45 -21.95 13.29 -23.81
CA GLU A 45 -21.86 12.88 -22.39
C GLU A 45 -23.03 11.97 -21.95
N GLN A 46 -24.23 12.23 -22.43
CA GLN A 46 -25.42 11.42 -22.08
C GLN A 46 -25.31 10.01 -22.66
N GLU A 47 -24.93 9.89 -23.94
CA GLU A 47 -24.73 8.62 -24.63
C GLU A 47 -23.59 7.82 -24.00
N LEU A 48 -22.45 8.49 -23.72
CA LEU A 48 -21.30 7.87 -23.04
C LEU A 48 -21.69 7.35 -21.66
N THR A 49 -22.41 8.16 -20.87
CA THR A 49 -22.88 7.77 -19.55
C THR A 49 -23.79 6.54 -19.60
N ALA A 50 -24.70 6.48 -20.57
CA ALA A 50 -25.61 5.35 -20.77
C ALA A 50 -24.84 4.07 -21.15
N GLU A 51 -23.89 4.17 -22.07
CA GLU A 51 -23.07 3.02 -22.50
C GLU A 51 -22.18 2.50 -21.36
N VAL A 52 -21.50 3.40 -20.61
CA VAL A 52 -20.68 3.01 -19.44
C VAL A 52 -21.55 2.37 -18.35
N LYS A 53 -22.72 2.91 -18.04
CA LYS A 53 -23.68 2.27 -17.10
C LYS A 53 -24.11 0.89 -17.56
N LYS A 54 -24.36 0.69 -18.86
CA LYS A 54 -24.68 -0.62 -19.43
C LYS A 54 -23.53 -1.62 -19.28
N ILE A 55 -22.28 -1.17 -19.48
CA ILE A 55 -21.10 -2.01 -19.24
C ILE A 55 -20.98 -2.33 -17.74
N ALA A 56 -21.08 -1.33 -16.88
CA ALA A 56 -20.97 -1.48 -15.43
C ALA A 56 -22.03 -2.42 -14.84
N SER A 57 -23.26 -2.40 -15.38
CA SER A 57 -24.36 -3.28 -14.93
C SER A 57 -24.12 -4.78 -15.14
N LYS A 58 -23.11 -5.15 -15.95
CA LYS A 58 -22.70 -6.55 -16.10
C LYS A 58 -21.96 -7.08 -14.88
N ASN A 59 -21.40 -6.21 -14.05
CA ASN A 59 -20.78 -6.58 -12.78
C ASN A 59 -21.85 -6.87 -11.74
N LYS A 60 -21.75 -8.01 -11.09
CA LYS A 60 -22.66 -8.39 -10.02
C LYS A 60 -22.04 -8.00 -8.69
N PRO A 61 -22.69 -7.15 -7.87
CA PRO A 61 -22.21 -6.90 -6.53
C PRO A 61 -22.31 -8.20 -5.70
N LEU A 62 -21.21 -8.57 -5.07
CA LEU A 62 -21.13 -9.73 -4.18
C LEU A 62 -20.65 -9.26 -2.81
N VAL A 63 -21.15 -9.94 -1.76
CA VAL A 63 -20.59 -9.74 -0.41
C VAL A 63 -19.24 -10.42 -0.35
N ASN A 64 -18.19 -9.65 -0.09
CA ASN A 64 -16.81 -10.13 -0.21
C ASN A 64 -16.29 -10.74 1.10
N PHE A 65 -15.95 -12.02 1.04
CA PHE A 65 -15.27 -12.78 2.09
C PHE A 65 -13.92 -13.36 1.60
N ALA A 66 -13.39 -12.84 0.49
CA ALA A 66 -12.19 -13.43 -0.12
C ALA A 66 -10.93 -13.26 0.73
N GLY A 67 -10.85 -12.21 1.55
CA GLY A 67 -9.68 -11.93 2.38
C GLY A 67 -8.43 -11.61 1.55
N GLY A 68 -7.26 -12.01 2.05
CA GLY A 68 -6.00 -11.87 1.30
C GLY A 68 -5.40 -10.47 1.33
N GLY A 69 -5.68 -9.69 2.37
CA GLY A 69 -5.07 -8.39 2.61
C GLY A 69 -5.82 -7.20 2.01
N MET A 70 -6.83 -7.43 1.18
CA MET A 70 -7.72 -6.39 0.65
C MET A 70 -9.07 -6.48 1.34
N GLN A 71 -9.52 -5.38 1.96
CA GLN A 71 -10.68 -5.42 2.85
C GLN A 71 -11.74 -4.42 2.42
N GLU A 72 -12.95 -4.92 2.19
CA GLU A 72 -14.12 -4.07 2.07
C GLU A 72 -14.47 -3.53 3.45
N HIS A 73 -14.69 -2.22 3.55
CA HIS A 73 -15.02 -1.55 4.79
C HIS A 73 -15.88 -0.33 4.51
N PHE A 74 -16.60 0.14 5.53
CA PHE A 74 -17.39 1.36 5.41
C PHE A 74 -16.47 2.58 5.40
N VAL A 75 -16.56 3.39 4.33
CA VAL A 75 -15.86 4.66 4.23
C VAL A 75 -16.86 5.80 4.46
N PRO A 76 -16.70 6.60 5.54
CA PRO A 76 -17.58 7.74 5.79
C PRO A 76 -17.60 8.74 4.63
N ALA A 77 -18.78 9.28 4.31
CA ALA A 77 -18.96 10.21 3.20
C ALA A 77 -18.03 11.44 3.27
N ALA A 78 -17.67 11.88 4.48
CA ALA A 78 -16.75 12.98 4.69
C ALA A 78 -15.34 12.72 4.14
N VAL A 79 -14.88 11.47 4.09
CA VAL A 79 -13.56 11.11 3.49
C VAL A 79 -13.53 11.54 2.04
N ASN A 80 -14.50 11.09 1.25
CA ASN A 80 -14.57 11.44 -0.17
C ASN A 80 -14.86 12.94 -0.38
N ALA A 81 -15.78 13.52 0.40
CA ALA A 81 -16.15 14.93 0.27
C ALA A 81 -14.98 15.90 0.53
N LEU A 82 -14.08 15.56 1.44
CA LEU A 82 -12.92 16.39 1.75
C LEU A 82 -11.75 16.12 0.79
N SER A 83 -11.46 14.86 0.49
CA SER A 83 -10.31 14.51 -0.35
C SER A 83 -10.49 14.89 -1.83
N THR A 84 -11.73 14.99 -2.31
CA THR A 84 -12.02 15.42 -3.70
C THR A 84 -12.12 16.94 -3.87
N ARG A 85 -11.83 17.72 -2.84
CA ARG A 85 -11.73 19.19 -2.99
C ARG A 85 -10.61 19.54 -3.97
N GLY A 86 -10.84 20.58 -4.77
CA GLY A 86 -9.90 21.01 -5.82
C GLY A 86 -8.50 21.30 -5.30
N GLU A 87 -8.39 21.79 -4.06
CA GLU A 87 -7.11 22.11 -3.41
C GLU A 87 -6.20 20.90 -3.22
N PHE A 88 -6.79 19.70 -3.02
CA PHE A 88 -6.06 18.45 -2.87
C PHE A 88 -6.01 17.64 -4.17
N LEU A 89 -7.14 17.56 -4.89
CA LEU A 89 -7.28 16.69 -6.06
C LEU A 89 -6.33 17.07 -7.20
N THR A 90 -6.07 18.36 -7.37
CA THR A 90 -5.19 18.89 -8.42
C THR A 90 -3.74 19.07 -7.95
N ALA A 91 -3.44 18.86 -6.67
CA ALA A 91 -2.10 18.96 -6.15
C ALA A 91 -1.21 17.83 -6.69
N TYR A 92 0.01 18.20 -7.10
CA TYR A 92 1.04 17.24 -7.46
C TYR A 92 2.08 17.16 -6.35
N THR A 93 3.36 16.98 -6.65
CA THR A 93 4.40 16.96 -5.63
C THR A 93 4.62 18.37 -5.06
N PRO A 94 4.53 18.57 -3.74
CA PRO A 94 4.64 19.88 -3.11
C PRO A 94 6.12 20.31 -2.93
N TYR A 95 6.86 20.49 -4.02
CA TYR A 95 8.28 20.89 -3.97
C TYR A 95 8.47 22.32 -3.46
N GLN A 96 7.56 23.23 -3.82
CA GLN A 96 7.61 24.63 -3.42
C GLN A 96 6.86 24.80 -2.08
N ALA A 97 7.62 24.84 -0.98
CA ALA A 97 7.03 24.94 0.35
C ALA A 97 6.17 26.19 0.52
N GLU A 98 6.57 27.32 -0.06
CA GLU A 98 5.86 28.58 -0.01
C GLU A 98 4.46 28.55 -0.65
N ALA A 99 4.28 27.70 -1.66
CA ALA A 99 3.00 27.55 -2.38
C ALA A 99 2.14 26.37 -1.87
N SER A 100 2.72 25.44 -1.13
CA SER A 100 2.13 24.12 -0.85
C SER A 100 1.98 23.82 0.64
N GLN A 101 1.88 24.83 1.52
CA GLN A 101 1.84 24.61 2.96
C GLN A 101 0.69 23.71 3.42
N GLY A 102 -0.51 23.83 2.83
CA GLY A 102 -1.65 22.98 3.16
C GLY A 102 -1.44 21.52 2.81
N THR A 103 -0.89 21.25 1.62
CA THR A 103 -0.57 19.86 1.20
C THR A 103 0.56 19.27 2.05
N LEU A 104 1.59 20.03 2.35
CA LEU A 104 2.71 19.60 3.21
C LEU A 104 2.23 19.34 4.64
N GLN A 105 1.34 20.17 5.17
CA GLN A 105 0.71 19.91 6.47
C GLN A 105 -0.08 18.60 6.47
N ALA A 106 -0.89 18.35 5.44
CA ALA A 106 -1.65 17.11 5.33
C ALA A 106 -0.73 15.87 5.29
N ILE A 107 0.40 15.94 4.60
CA ILE A 107 1.42 14.88 4.60
C ILE A 107 2.02 14.70 5.99
N TYR A 108 2.35 15.78 6.68
CA TYR A 108 2.90 15.72 8.03
C TYR A 108 1.91 15.12 9.03
N GLU A 109 0.63 15.47 8.91
CA GLU A 109 -0.46 14.91 9.73
C GLU A 109 -0.65 13.40 9.45
N TYR A 110 -0.60 12.98 8.18
CA TYR A 110 -0.57 11.57 7.81
C TYR A 110 0.58 10.83 8.52
N GLN A 111 1.80 11.33 8.37
CA GLN A 111 2.99 10.73 9.01
C GLN A 111 2.81 10.62 10.53
N SER A 112 2.24 11.66 11.16
CA SER A 112 1.99 11.70 12.60
C SER A 112 0.95 10.67 13.03
N CYS A 113 -0.16 10.55 12.29
CA CYS A 113 -1.19 9.53 12.55
C CYS A 113 -0.62 8.12 12.44
N ILE A 114 0.19 7.86 11.41
CA ILE A 114 0.81 6.55 11.20
C ILE A 114 1.84 6.25 12.30
N CYS A 115 2.70 7.21 12.66
CA CYS A 115 3.62 7.04 13.78
C CYS A 115 2.89 6.67 15.07
N ALA A 116 1.81 7.38 15.39
CA ALA A 116 1.00 7.10 16.59
C ALA A 116 0.32 5.72 16.53
N LEU A 117 -0.23 5.34 15.37
CA LEU A 117 -0.92 4.06 15.20
C LEU A 117 0.04 2.86 15.31
N PHE A 118 1.25 2.99 14.79
CA PHE A 118 2.27 1.93 14.75
C PHE A 118 3.20 1.95 15.96
N ASP A 119 3.14 3.00 16.80
CA ASP A 119 4.09 3.26 17.89
C ASP A 119 5.53 3.31 17.37
N MET A 120 5.73 3.97 16.23
CA MET A 120 7.03 4.07 15.56
C MET A 120 7.47 5.53 15.44
N ASP A 121 8.79 5.77 15.44
CA ASP A 121 9.35 7.13 15.48
C ASP A 121 9.12 7.92 14.19
N ILE A 122 9.22 7.26 13.04
CA ILE A 122 9.22 7.90 11.72
C ILE A 122 8.25 7.18 10.78
N SER A 123 7.46 7.95 10.06
CA SER A 123 6.73 7.51 8.86
C SER A 123 7.10 8.39 7.68
N ASN A 124 7.18 7.82 6.48
CA ASN A 124 7.29 8.62 5.25
C ASN A 124 5.90 9.07 4.75
N ALA A 125 5.87 9.80 3.63
CA ALA A 125 4.65 10.30 3.02
C ALA A 125 3.76 9.21 2.38
N SER A 126 4.22 8.04 2.16
CA SER A 126 3.68 6.75 1.74
C SER A 126 4.52 6.07 0.65
N HIS A 127 4.24 4.79 0.44
CA HIS A 127 4.64 4.02 -0.74
C HIS A 127 3.42 3.72 -1.63
N TYR A 128 3.63 2.95 -2.72
CA TYR A 128 2.56 2.63 -3.68
C TYR A 128 1.56 1.64 -3.10
N ASP A 129 2.05 0.60 -2.42
CA ASP A 129 1.28 -0.44 -1.74
C ASP A 129 2.12 -1.10 -0.62
N GLY A 130 1.50 -1.96 0.17
CA GLY A 130 2.18 -2.66 1.26
C GLY A 130 3.30 -3.58 0.80
N ALA A 131 3.18 -4.22 -0.37
CA ALA A 131 4.19 -5.13 -0.89
C ALA A 131 5.45 -4.41 -1.35
N THR A 132 5.31 -3.26 -2.03
CA THR A 132 6.45 -2.41 -2.40
C THR A 132 7.08 -1.76 -1.17
N ALA A 133 6.28 -1.36 -0.17
CA ALA A 133 6.80 -0.87 1.11
C ALA A 133 7.66 -1.95 1.80
N LEU A 134 7.22 -3.22 1.80
CA LEU A 134 7.99 -4.33 2.34
C LEU A 134 9.30 -4.57 1.58
N ALA A 135 9.26 -4.51 0.24
CA ALA A 135 10.47 -4.67 -0.58
C ALA A 135 11.51 -3.59 -0.27
N GLU A 136 11.09 -2.35 -0.11
CA GLU A 136 11.96 -1.23 0.25
C GLU A 136 12.53 -1.36 1.67
N ALA A 137 11.75 -1.85 2.63
CA ALA A 137 12.25 -2.14 3.98
C ALA A 137 13.35 -3.22 3.94
N CYS A 138 13.18 -4.26 3.13
CA CYS A 138 14.19 -5.30 2.94
C CYS A 138 15.45 -4.75 2.29
N LEU A 139 15.35 -3.91 1.27
CA LEU A 139 16.52 -3.26 0.64
C LEU A 139 17.26 -2.38 1.63
N ALA A 140 16.54 -1.60 2.44
CA ALA A 140 17.13 -0.79 3.51
C ALA A 140 17.88 -1.68 4.52
N ALA A 141 17.27 -2.78 4.96
CA ALA A 141 17.88 -3.73 5.89
C ALA A 141 19.15 -4.39 5.31
N THR A 142 19.13 -4.81 4.04
CA THR A 142 20.31 -5.41 3.40
C THR A 142 21.47 -4.42 3.29
N HIS A 143 21.17 -3.15 3.06
CA HIS A 143 22.17 -2.09 3.02
C HIS A 143 22.75 -1.81 4.42
N LEU A 144 21.89 -1.67 5.43
CA LEU A 144 22.28 -1.38 6.82
C LEU A 144 23.15 -2.47 7.43
N LYS A 145 22.83 -3.74 7.15
CA LYS A 145 23.55 -4.90 7.71
C LYS A 145 24.69 -5.39 6.82
N ASN A 146 24.86 -4.82 5.61
CA ASN A 146 25.78 -5.34 4.59
C ASN A 146 25.65 -6.86 4.41
N ASN A 147 24.44 -7.36 4.44
CA ASN A 147 24.10 -8.77 4.29
C ASN A 147 22.93 -8.90 3.30
N LYS A 148 23.00 -9.84 2.38
CA LYS A 148 22.03 -10.02 1.30
C LYS A 148 20.97 -11.09 1.58
N THR A 149 20.92 -11.65 2.80
CA THR A 149 19.94 -12.67 3.17
C THR A 149 18.77 -12.04 3.93
N ILE A 150 17.57 -12.25 3.43
CA ILE A 150 16.30 -11.90 4.10
C ILE A 150 15.57 -13.21 4.41
N LEU A 151 15.22 -13.38 5.69
CA LEU A 151 14.35 -14.47 6.13
C LEU A 151 12.91 -13.99 6.16
N TYR A 152 11.95 -14.85 5.84
CA TYR A 152 10.53 -14.52 5.91
C TYR A 152 9.70 -15.73 6.37
N THR A 153 8.62 -15.48 7.10
CA THR A 153 7.68 -16.54 7.48
C THR A 153 6.97 -17.13 6.28
N LYS A 154 6.81 -18.45 6.23
CA LYS A 154 6.00 -19.16 5.21
C LYS A 154 4.55 -18.67 5.18
N ALA A 155 4.07 -18.04 6.24
CA ALA A 155 2.77 -17.40 6.33
C ALA A 155 2.77 -15.94 5.85
N LEU A 156 3.81 -15.48 5.16
CA LEU A 156 3.78 -14.20 4.45
C LEU A 156 2.79 -14.27 3.29
N GLN A 157 2.05 -13.20 3.07
CA GLN A 157 1.09 -13.09 1.97
C GLN A 157 1.75 -13.43 0.62
N PRO A 158 1.18 -14.35 -0.18
CA PRO A 158 1.80 -14.81 -1.43
C PRO A 158 2.13 -13.69 -2.42
N ASN A 159 1.24 -12.71 -2.59
CA ASN A 159 1.48 -11.56 -3.47
C ASN A 159 2.73 -10.78 -3.06
N TYR A 160 2.97 -10.62 -1.76
CA TYR A 160 4.16 -9.94 -1.25
C TYR A 160 5.43 -10.72 -1.59
N THR A 161 5.38 -12.05 -1.46
CA THR A 161 6.50 -12.90 -1.85
C THR A 161 6.85 -12.77 -3.33
N GLU A 162 5.85 -12.69 -4.21
CA GLU A 162 6.08 -12.49 -5.65
C GLU A 162 6.66 -11.10 -5.97
N VAL A 163 6.21 -10.06 -5.28
CA VAL A 163 6.79 -8.71 -5.39
C VAL A 163 8.24 -8.72 -4.92
N LEU A 164 8.54 -9.33 -3.76
CA LEU A 164 9.92 -9.46 -3.26
C LEU A 164 10.82 -10.21 -4.27
N LYS A 165 10.36 -11.31 -4.84
CA LYS A 165 11.11 -12.05 -5.87
C LYS A 165 11.40 -11.18 -7.09
N THR A 166 10.43 -10.35 -7.51
CA THR A 166 10.58 -9.42 -8.64
C THR A 166 11.62 -8.35 -8.34
N TYR A 167 11.53 -7.69 -7.19
CA TYR A 167 12.48 -6.66 -6.76
C TYR A 167 13.90 -7.19 -6.66
N PHE A 168 14.04 -8.42 -6.15
CA PHE A 168 15.35 -8.97 -5.83
C PHE A 168 16.01 -9.78 -6.95
N LYS A 169 15.29 -10.03 -8.04
CA LYS A 169 15.80 -10.79 -9.18
C LYS A 169 17.18 -10.33 -9.65
N ASN A 170 17.40 -9.01 -9.67
CA ASN A 170 18.67 -8.41 -10.12
C ASN A 170 19.45 -7.72 -8.98
N ALA A 171 18.96 -7.76 -7.74
CA ALA A 171 19.57 -7.11 -6.59
C ALA A 171 20.49 -8.04 -5.79
N SER A 172 20.66 -9.30 -6.21
CA SER A 172 21.44 -10.34 -5.53
C SER A 172 21.01 -10.54 -4.06
N VAL A 173 19.73 -10.32 -3.74
CA VAL A 173 19.16 -10.58 -2.41
C VAL A 173 18.64 -12.00 -2.37
N ASN A 174 19.01 -12.73 -1.32
CA ASN A 174 18.63 -14.12 -1.10
C ASN A 174 17.46 -14.22 -0.13
N LEU A 175 16.31 -14.67 -0.62
CA LEU A 175 15.10 -14.91 0.19
C LEU A 175 15.13 -16.36 0.72
N LYS A 176 14.97 -16.52 2.03
CA LYS A 176 14.86 -17.84 2.67
C LYS A 176 13.59 -17.94 3.50
N GLU A 177 12.79 -18.94 3.20
CA GLU A 177 11.54 -19.22 3.90
C GLU A 177 11.80 -19.92 5.25
N VAL A 178 11.11 -19.46 6.29
CA VAL A 178 11.03 -20.09 7.60
C VAL A 178 9.73 -20.88 7.68
N PRO A 179 9.77 -22.19 7.96
CA PRO A 179 8.58 -23.04 7.99
C PRO A 179 7.64 -22.67 9.17
N LEU A 180 6.48 -23.30 9.19
CA LEU A 180 5.45 -23.12 10.21
C LEU A 180 5.34 -24.33 11.12
N ASN A 181 4.94 -24.08 12.34
CA ASN A 181 4.41 -25.07 13.27
C ASN A 181 3.05 -25.60 12.80
N ALA A 182 2.61 -26.71 13.37
CA ALA A 182 1.32 -27.33 13.06
C ALA A 182 0.10 -26.45 13.41
N ASP A 183 0.27 -25.48 14.30
CA ASP A 183 -0.77 -24.52 14.72
C ASP A 183 -0.91 -23.31 13.81
N GLY A 184 -0.02 -23.16 12.82
CA GLY A 184 -0.03 -22.07 11.83
C GLY A 184 0.87 -20.89 12.15
N THR A 185 1.66 -20.96 13.21
CA THR A 185 2.66 -19.95 13.60
C THR A 185 4.05 -20.27 13.05
N THR A 186 4.94 -19.29 13.02
CA THR A 186 6.34 -19.43 12.60
C THR A 186 7.11 -20.41 13.50
N ASP A 187 7.88 -21.34 12.91
CA ASP A 187 8.75 -22.26 13.66
C ASP A 187 9.99 -21.51 14.20
N LEU A 188 9.97 -21.19 15.48
CA LEU A 188 11.04 -20.42 16.13
C LEU A 188 12.37 -21.16 16.18
N LYS A 189 12.38 -22.51 16.23
CA LYS A 189 13.61 -23.30 16.24
C LYS A 189 14.30 -23.24 14.89
N GLN A 190 13.52 -23.32 13.82
CA GLN A 190 14.05 -23.16 12.46
C GLN A 190 14.48 -21.71 12.19
N LEU A 191 13.72 -20.73 12.68
CA LEU A 191 14.10 -19.33 12.60
C LEU A 191 15.46 -19.09 13.27
N GLU A 192 15.66 -19.58 14.49
CA GLU A 192 16.93 -19.46 15.21
C GLU A 192 18.09 -20.08 14.45
N THR A 193 17.86 -21.29 13.90
CA THR A 193 18.88 -21.99 13.11
C THR A 193 19.30 -21.18 11.87
N LEU A 194 18.32 -20.58 11.17
CA LEU A 194 18.59 -19.77 10.00
C LEU A 194 19.26 -18.44 10.33
N LEU A 195 18.88 -17.80 11.45
CA LEU A 195 19.49 -16.56 11.95
C LEU A 195 20.96 -16.75 12.31
N LYS A 196 21.33 -17.87 12.94
CA LYS A 196 22.73 -18.22 13.26
C LYS A 196 23.63 -18.31 12.01
N ASN A 197 23.06 -18.57 10.84
CA ASN A 197 23.78 -18.55 9.55
C ASN A 197 23.99 -17.14 8.99
N GLY A 198 23.47 -16.11 9.68
CA GLY A 198 23.53 -14.70 9.32
C GLY A 198 22.41 -14.27 8.36
N ALA A 199 21.68 -13.25 8.76
CA ALA A 199 20.65 -12.60 7.95
C ALA A 199 20.66 -11.08 8.18
N ALA A 200 20.23 -10.30 7.18
CA ALA A 200 20.01 -8.86 7.32
C ALA A 200 18.75 -8.59 8.16
N ALA A 201 17.68 -9.31 7.84
CA ALA A 201 16.41 -9.15 8.52
C ALA A 201 15.55 -10.42 8.48
N PHE A 202 14.57 -10.45 9.38
CA PHE A 202 13.42 -11.36 9.31
C PHE A 202 12.13 -10.56 9.08
N ILE A 203 11.30 -11.03 8.16
CA ILE A 203 9.97 -10.50 7.89
C ILE A 203 8.96 -11.28 8.74
N LEU A 204 8.35 -10.61 9.68
CA LEU A 204 7.22 -11.09 10.48
C LEU A 204 5.93 -10.53 9.87
N GLN A 205 4.94 -11.37 9.59
CA GLN A 205 3.58 -10.90 9.34
C GLN A 205 2.66 -11.30 10.50
N THR A 206 2.00 -10.32 11.12
CA THR A 206 1.03 -10.58 12.20
C THR A 206 -0.12 -9.55 12.18
N PRO A 207 -1.40 -9.97 12.06
CA PRO A 207 -1.84 -11.33 11.76
C PRO A 207 -1.21 -11.88 10.49
N ASN A 208 -0.85 -13.16 10.44
CA ASN A 208 -0.23 -13.74 9.27
C ASN A 208 -1.26 -14.06 8.17
N TYR A 209 -0.82 -14.53 7.00
CA TYR A 209 -1.70 -14.81 5.86
C TYR A 209 -2.83 -15.80 6.16
N PHE A 210 -2.65 -16.66 7.13
CA PHE A 210 -3.68 -17.60 7.59
C PHE A 210 -4.56 -17.04 8.71
N GLY A 211 -4.36 -15.77 9.06
CA GLY A 211 -5.07 -15.04 10.10
C GLY A 211 -4.51 -15.25 11.50
N CYS A 212 -3.54 -16.16 11.68
CA CYS A 212 -2.96 -16.48 12.99
C CYS A 212 -2.14 -15.33 13.56
N LEU A 213 -2.17 -15.18 14.88
CA LEU A 213 -1.33 -14.24 15.63
C LEU A 213 0.01 -14.90 15.95
N GLU A 214 1.09 -14.18 15.75
CA GLU A 214 2.46 -14.62 15.99
C GLU A 214 2.96 -14.12 17.38
N SER A 215 3.93 -14.80 17.97
CA SER A 215 4.60 -14.38 19.21
C SER A 215 5.63 -13.28 18.91
N ALA A 216 5.15 -12.07 18.61
CA ALA A 216 5.97 -10.99 18.06
C ALA A 216 7.14 -10.58 18.97
N GLU A 217 6.93 -10.52 20.30
CA GLU A 217 7.98 -10.18 21.28
C GLU A 217 9.09 -11.24 21.32
N GLU A 218 8.73 -12.53 21.31
CA GLU A 218 9.69 -13.63 21.31
C GLU A 218 10.49 -13.65 19.99
N ILE A 219 9.81 -13.44 18.86
CA ILE A 219 10.44 -13.33 17.55
C ILE A 219 11.39 -12.14 17.52
N SER A 220 10.97 -10.98 18.01
CA SER A 220 11.81 -9.77 18.09
C SER A 220 13.08 -10.01 18.87
N SER A 221 12.94 -10.57 20.07
CA SER A 221 14.08 -10.91 20.93
C SER A 221 15.06 -11.86 20.25
N LEU A 222 14.54 -12.89 19.57
CA LEU A 222 15.35 -13.88 18.84
C LEU A 222 16.10 -13.25 17.66
N VAL A 223 15.43 -12.39 16.89
CA VAL A 223 16.00 -11.71 15.71
C VAL A 223 17.13 -10.77 16.16
N HIS A 224 16.90 -9.95 17.17
CA HIS A 224 17.89 -8.99 17.66
C HIS A 224 19.09 -9.69 18.34
N ALA A 225 18.87 -10.78 19.07
CA ALA A 225 19.95 -11.58 19.65
C ALA A 225 20.93 -12.13 18.59
N ASN A 226 20.46 -12.29 17.35
CA ASN A 226 21.29 -12.73 16.21
C ASN A 226 21.73 -11.57 15.30
N ASN A 227 21.69 -10.33 15.80
CA ASN A 227 22.13 -9.12 15.08
C ASN A 227 21.41 -8.88 13.73
N ALA A 228 20.20 -9.40 13.54
CA ALA A 228 19.33 -9.14 12.40
C ALA A 228 18.32 -8.03 12.73
N LEU A 229 17.67 -7.46 11.72
CA LEU A 229 16.61 -6.47 11.88
C LEU A 229 15.22 -7.15 11.80
N LEU A 230 14.27 -6.64 12.56
CA LEU A 230 12.87 -7.07 12.47
C LEU A 230 12.08 -6.14 11.56
N ILE A 231 11.50 -6.71 10.51
CA ILE A 231 10.55 -6.02 9.63
C ILE A 231 9.15 -6.59 9.91
N ALA A 232 8.28 -5.78 10.52
CA ALA A 232 6.90 -6.15 10.79
C ALA A 232 5.99 -5.78 9.62
N ASN A 233 5.22 -6.73 9.10
CA ASN A 233 4.13 -6.50 8.17
C ASN A 233 2.82 -6.74 8.91
N VAL A 234 1.98 -5.71 9.04
CA VAL A 234 0.79 -5.74 9.90
C VAL A 234 -0.48 -5.33 9.15
N ASN A 235 -1.63 -5.72 9.70
CA ASN A 235 -2.91 -5.14 9.29
C ASN A 235 -3.14 -3.87 10.12
N PRO A 236 -3.19 -2.66 9.54
CA PRO A 236 -3.25 -1.42 10.31
C PRO A 236 -4.54 -1.29 11.14
N THR A 237 -5.66 -1.85 10.68
CA THR A 237 -6.92 -1.84 11.46
C THR A 237 -6.81 -2.69 12.73
N SER A 238 -6.05 -3.79 12.69
CA SER A 238 -5.87 -4.66 13.85
C SER A 238 -5.14 -3.98 15.01
N LEU A 239 -4.35 -2.93 14.72
CA LEU A 239 -3.60 -2.18 15.73
C LEU A 239 -4.52 -1.39 16.69
N GLY A 240 -5.81 -1.29 16.41
CA GLY A 240 -6.79 -0.79 17.37
C GLY A 240 -6.96 -1.69 18.63
N ILE A 241 -6.53 -2.96 18.56
CA ILE A 241 -6.65 -3.93 19.68
C ILE A 241 -5.44 -4.86 19.86
N LEU A 242 -4.55 -4.96 18.87
CA LEU A 242 -3.35 -5.80 18.95
C LEU A 242 -2.11 -4.97 19.28
N GLN A 243 -1.06 -5.64 19.72
CA GLN A 243 0.24 -5.04 19.98
C GLN A 243 0.76 -4.31 18.74
N THR A 244 1.28 -3.10 18.94
CA THR A 244 1.86 -2.27 17.91
C THR A 244 3.29 -2.70 17.56
N PRO A 245 3.77 -2.46 16.32
CA PRO A 245 5.17 -2.76 15.96
C PRO A 245 6.21 -2.15 16.89
N GLY A 246 5.99 -0.91 17.35
CA GLY A 246 6.90 -0.26 18.32
C GLY A 246 6.94 -0.97 19.66
N SER A 247 5.80 -1.48 20.15
CA SER A 247 5.72 -2.15 21.46
C SER A 247 6.54 -3.43 21.55
N TYR A 248 6.76 -4.13 20.43
CA TYR A 248 7.65 -5.29 20.35
C TYR A 248 8.97 -5.02 19.63
N ASP A 249 9.39 -3.74 19.61
CA ASP A 249 10.71 -3.28 19.16
C ASP A 249 11.02 -3.57 17.68
N ALA A 250 10.04 -3.50 16.76
CA ALA A 250 10.28 -3.63 15.33
C ALA A 250 11.21 -2.50 14.82
N ASP A 251 12.14 -2.83 13.92
CA ASP A 251 13.05 -1.86 13.32
C ASP A 251 12.41 -1.11 12.16
N PHE A 252 11.64 -1.84 11.37
CA PHE A 252 10.75 -1.32 10.32
C PHE A 252 9.37 -1.94 10.50
N ALA A 253 8.35 -1.15 10.19
CA ALA A 253 7.02 -1.71 10.07
C ALA A 253 6.33 -1.17 8.81
N VAL A 254 5.66 -2.07 8.10
CA VAL A 254 4.98 -1.80 6.85
C VAL A 254 3.57 -2.37 6.89
N ALA A 255 2.71 -1.82 6.05
CA ALA A 255 1.34 -2.33 5.90
C ALA A 255 0.73 -1.93 4.56
N GLU A 256 -0.33 -2.63 4.17
CA GLU A 256 -1.28 -2.14 3.19
C GLU A 256 -2.34 -1.29 3.90
N GLY A 257 -2.38 -0.02 3.57
CA GLY A 257 -3.28 0.97 4.18
C GLY A 257 -4.64 1.12 3.48
N GLN A 258 -4.97 0.26 2.52
CA GLN A 258 -6.25 0.32 1.81
C GLN A 258 -7.44 0.34 2.77
N GLY A 259 -7.41 -0.47 3.84
CA GLY A 259 -8.46 -0.53 4.86
C GLY A 259 -8.64 0.72 5.72
N LEU A 260 -7.83 1.76 5.53
CA LEU A 260 -7.93 3.04 6.21
C LEU A 260 -8.61 4.10 5.32
N GLY A 261 -9.87 3.87 4.95
CA GLY A 261 -10.68 4.85 4.23
C GLY A 261 -10.49 4.88 2.70
N ASN A 262 -9.84 3.88 2.11
CA ASN A 262 -9.71 3.73 0.67
C ASN A 262 -10.58 2.59 0.15
N VAL A 263 -11.45 2.85 -0.80
CA VAL A 263 -12.29 1.83 -1.43
C VAL A 263 -11.44 0.86 -2.25
N LEU A 264 -11.94 -0.37 -2.49
CA LEU A 264 -11.21 -1.40 -3.25
C LEU A 264 -10.89 -1.00 -4.70
N ASN A 265 -11.77 -0.27 -5.34
CA ASN A 265 -11.60 0.37 -6.64
C ASN A 265 -10.95 -0.54 -7.72
N TYR A 266 -11.40 -1.80 -7.80
CA TYR A 266 -10.94 -2.81 -8.78
C TYR A 266 -9.43 -3.08 -8.78
N GLY A 267 -8.76 -2.90 -7.64
CA GLY A 267 -7.34 -3.21 -7.49
C GLY A 267 -6.43 -2.01 -7.33
N GLY A 268 -6.96 -0.85 -7.02
CA GLY A 268 -6.13 0.31 -6.70
C GLY A 268 -6.68 1.65 -7.20
N PRO A 269 -5.99 2.73 -6.84
CA PRO A 269 -4.73 2.74 -6.09
C PRO A 269 -4.91 2.28 -4.64
N THR A 270 -3.82 1.70 -4.09
CA THR A 270 -3.71 1.28 -2.69
C THR A 270 -2.78 2.21 -1.91
N LEU A 271 -2.39 1.88 -0.68
CA LEU A 271 -1.60 2.78 0.17
C LEU A 271 -0.51 2.00 0.90
N GLY A 272 0.73 2.14 0.46
CA GLY A 272 1.87 1.57 1.17
C GLY A 272 2.22 2.40 2.41
N ILE A 273 2.07 1.82 3.58
CA ILE A 273 2.55 2.37 4.85
C ILE A 273 3.97 1.90 5.10
N PHE A 274 4.83 2.84 5.49
CA PHE A 274 6.22 2.55 5.81
C PHE A 274 6.67 3.35 7.03
N THR A 275 7.14 2.67 8.05
CA THR A 275 7.64 3.26 9.29
C THR A 275 8.99 2.67 9.70
N CYS A 276 9.75 3.40 10.50
CA CYS A 276 11.02 2.91 11.05
C CYS A 276 11.38 3.58 12.38
N LYS A 277 12.34 2.98 13.09
CA LYS A 277 13.03 3.64 14.21
C LYS A 277 13.80 4.87 13.72
N LYS A 278 13.92 5.89 14.54
CA LYS A 278 14.57 7.19 14.25
C LYS A 278 15.99 7.03 13.69
N GLN A 279 16.75 6.08 14.19
CA GLN A 279 18.13 5.84 13.73
C GLN A 279 18.24 5.46 12.26
N PHE A 280 17.17 4.93 11.64
CA PHE A 280 17.16 4.50 10.25
C PHE A 280 16.59 5.53 9.26
N VAL A 281 16.20 6.71 9.72
CA VAL A 281 15.53 7.75 8.90
C VAL A 281 16.30 8.11 7.61
N ARG A 282 17.61 7.99 7.62
CA ARG A 282 18.46 8.29 6.43
C ARG A 282 18.53 7.13 5.42
N SER A 283 18.07 5.96 5.79
CA SER A 283 18.13 4.75 4.96
C SER A 283 16.78 4.36 4.36
N ILE A 284 15.70 5.06 4.71
CA ILE A 284 14.38 4.77 4.18
C ILE A 284 14.15 5.41 2.81
N SER A 285 13.28 4.84 2.02
CA SER A 285 12.80 5.39 0.75
C SER A 285 11.59 6.30 0.95
N GLY A 286 11.20 6.99 -0.11
CA GLY A 286 10.04 7.87 -0.14
C GLY A 286 10.27 9.25 0.49
N ARG A 287 9.31 10.15 0.26
CA ARG A 287 9.36 11.53 0.74
C ARG A 287 9.13 11.62 2.24
N LEU A 288 9.77 12.63 2.83
CA LEU A 288 9.56 13.01 4.22
C LEU A 288 9.18 14.49 4.29
N CYS A 289 8.11 14.77 5.00
CA CYS A 289 7.73 16.12 5.37
C CYS A 289 8.17 16.40 6.82
N GLY A 290 8.86 17.50 7.02
CA GLY A 290 9.29 17.97 8.31
C GLY A 290 8.58 19.26 8.71
N MET A 291 8.46 19.48 10.02
CA MET A 291 7.98 20.76 10.57
C MET A 291 9.18 21.70 10.78
N ALA A 292 9.02 22.94 10.36
CA ALA A 292 10.01 24.02 10.47
C ALA A 292 9.35 25.28 11.00
N LYS A 293 10.13 26.35 11.10
CA LYS A 293 9.63 27.72 11.32
C LYS A 293 9.94 28.57 10.11
N ASP A 294 9.05 29.47 9.73
CA ASP A 294 9.28 30.49 8.73
C ASP A 294 10.14 31.63 9.29
N LYS A 295 10.43 32.64 8.45
CA LYS A 295 11.21 33.82 8.83
C LYS A 295 10.59 34.64 9.98
N ASP A 296 9.28 34.53 10.18
CA ASP A 296 8.54 35.23 11.22
C ASP A 296 8.35 34.35 12.47
N GLY A 297 8.96 33.17 12.51
CA GLY A 297 8.89 32.20 13.62
C GLY A 297 7.59 31.38 13.65
N LYS A 298 6.71 31.49 12.65
CA LYS A 298 5.47 30.70 12.53
C LYS A 298 5.78 29.29 12.09
N ARG A 299 4.92 28.34 12.52
CA ARG A 299 5.00 26.94 12.08
C ARG A 299 4.84 26.83 10.56
N ALA A 300 5.74 26.11 9.94
CA ALA A 300 5.76 25.82 8.51
C ALA A 300 6.15 24.37 8.27
N PHE A 301 5.89 23.86 7.06
CA PHE A 301 6.18 22.50 6.65
C PHE A 301 7.03 22.50 5.39
N VAL A 302 7.97 21.56 5.31
CA VAL A 302 8.90 21.44 4.18
C VAL A 302 9.19 19.99 3.87
N LEU A 303 9.49 19.66 2.62
CA LEU A 303 10.13 18.38 2.29
C LEU A 303 11.55 18.37 2.85
N THR A 304 11.94 17.28 3.51
CA THR A 304 13.23 17.18 4.18
C THR A 304 14.01 15.94 3.73
N LEU A 305 15.32 15.91 3.98
CA LEU A 305 16.22 14.82 3.64
C LEU A 305 16.13 14.39 2.14
N GLN A 306 15.78 15.31 1.25
CA GLN A 306 15.60 15.05 -0.18
C GLN A 306 16.87 14.52 -0.88
N ALA A 307 18.06 14.75 -0.32
CA ALA A 307 19.31 14.23 -0.85
C ALA A 307 19.38 12.69 -0.92
N ARG A 308 18.45 11.95 -0.27
CA ARG A 308 18.30 10.49 -0.39
C ARG A 308 17.59 10.07 -1.68
N GLU A 309 16.77 10.97 -2.23
CA GLU A 309 15.84 10.66 -3.31
C GLU A 309 16.54 10.62 -4.67
N GLN A 310 15.97 9.85 -5.60
CA GLN A 310 16.58 9.56 -6.90
C GLN A 310 16.78 10.79 -7.78
N HIS A 311 15.93 11.81 -7.69
CA HIS A 311 16.03 13.02 -8.50
C HIS A 311 17.26 13.89 -8.14
N ILE A 312 17.83 13.68 -6.94
CA ILE A 312 19.07 14.33 -6.51
C ILE A 312 20.25 13.35 -6.58
N ARG A 313 20.09 12.15 -6.01
CA ARG A 313 21.18 11.19 -5.86
C ARG A 313 21.39 10.28 -7.06
N ARG A 314 20.44 10.28 -7.99
CA ARG A 314 20.46 9.53 -9.25
C ARG A 314 20.73 8.04 -9.02
N GLU A 315 21.71 7.43 -9.72
CA GLU A 315 22.08 6.02 -9.61
C GLU A 315 22.56 5.59 -8.21
N ARG A 316 22.90 6.56 -7.35
CA ARG A 316 23.35 6.28 -5.97
C ARG A 316 22.21 6.32 -4.95
N ALA A 317 20.98 6.59 -5.38
CA ALA A 317 19.84 6.56 -4.50
C ALA A 317 19.58 5.14 -3.99
N ALA A 318 19.12 5.04 -2.75
CA ALA A 318 18.76 3.74 -2.17
C ALA A 318 17.51 3.13 -2.82
N SER A 319 16.67 3.95 -3.46
CA SER A 319 15.44 3.57 -4.14
C SER A 319 15.20 4.45 -5.35
N ASN A 320 14.46 3.92 -6.33
CA ASN A 320 13.98 4.68 -7.49
C ASN A 320 12.53 5.18 -7.34
N ILE A 321 11.96 5.13 -6.13
CA ILE A 321 10.64 5.71 -5.84
C ILE A 321 10.70 7.21 -6.14
N CYS A 322 9.76 7.67 -6.98
CA CYS A 322 9.64 9.07 -7.38
C CYS A 322 8.45 9.76 -6.73
N SER A 323 7.31 9.09 -6.67
CA SER A 323 6.08 9.64 -6.11
C SER A 323 5.49 8.71 -5.05
N ASN A 324 4.30 9.03 -4.56
CA ASN A 324 3.59 8.27 -3.54
C ASN A 324 2.09 8.27 -3.83
N GLN A 325 1.29 7.72 -2.95
CA GLN A 325 -0.18 7.71 -3.04
C GLN A 325 -0.77 8.81 -2.15
N ALA A 326 -0.48 10.07 -2.49
CA ALA A 326 -0.82 11.22 -1.65
C ALA A 326 -2.32 11.35 -1.36
N LEU A 327 -3.19 11.09 -2.36
CA LEU A 327 -4.65 11.14 -2.17
C LEU A 327 -5.13 10.02 -1.25
N CYS A 328 -4.58 8.80 -1.39
CA CYS A 328 -4.90 7.68 -0.51
C CYS A 328 -4.40 7.92 0.92
N ALA A 329 -3.24 8.55 1.09
CA ALA A 329 -2.72 8.98 2.39
C ALA A 329 -3.62 10.04 3.04
N LEU A 330 -4.13 11.00 2.26
CA LEU A 330 -5.11 11.98 2.73
C LEU A 330 -6.42 11.30 3.18
N ASN A 331 -6.95 10.35 2.39
CA ASN A 331 -8.11 9.55 2.77
C ASN A 331 -7.90 8.86 4.12
N ALA A 332 -6.73 8.24 4.31
CA ALA A 332 -6.38 7.57 5.57
C ALA A 332 -6.31 8.55 6.74
N THR A 333 -5.75 9.74 6.53
CA THR A 333 -5.67 10.79 7.56
C THR A 333 -7.07 11.24 7.99
N ILE A 334 -7.94 11.52 7.02
CA ILE A 334 -9.33 11.93 7.30
C ILE A 334 -10.08 10.81 8.02
N TYR A 335 -9.95 9.57 7.53
CA TYR A 335 -10.58 8.39 8.12
C TYR A 335 -10.15 8.17 9.57
N LEU A 336 -8.85 8.15 9.85
CA LEU A 336 -8.31 7.99 11.20
C LEU A 336 -8.74 9.14 12.13
N THR A 337 -8.77 10.37 11.62
CA THR A 337 -9.23 11.54 12.39
C THR A 337 -10.71 11.46 12.75
N LEU A 338 -11.55 10.97 11.83
CA LEU A 338 -12.98 10.77 12.07
C LEU A 338 -13.26 9.67 13.09
N LEU A 339 -12.53 8.55 12.99
CA LEU A 339 -12.69 7.43 13.93
C LEU A 339 -12.14 7.77 15.32
N GLY A 340 -10.98 8.40 15.34
CA GLY A 340 -10.20 8.51 16.59
C GLY A 340 -9.79 7.15 17.13
N PRO A 341 -9.14 7.09 18.30
CA PRO A 341 -8.69 5.83 18.89
C PRO A 341 -9.84 4.90 19.26
N GLU A 342 -10.95 5.42 19.79
CA GLU A 342 -12.09 4.61 20.20
C GLU A 342 -12.84 4.02 19.00
N GLY A 343 -13.03 4.80 17.92
CA GLY A 343 -13.67 4.30 16.70
C GLY A 343 -12.84 3.23 16.00
N LEU A 344 -11.51 3.39 15.93
CA LEU A 344 -10.62 2.37 15.36
C LEU A 344 -10.65 1.08 16.19
N LYS A 345 -10.65 1.20 17.52
CA LYS A 345 -10.79 0.07 18.45
C LYS A 345 -12.12 -0.66 18.22
N GLU A 346 -13.22 0.08 18.07
CA GLU A 346 -14.54 -0.51 17.81
C GLU A 346 -14.57 -1.27 16.48
N VAL A 347 -14.01 -0.70 15.38
CA VAL A 347 -13.88 -1.38 14.09
C VAL A 347 -13.06 -2.67 14.22
N ALA A 348 -11.94 -2.62 14.92
CA ALA A 348 -11.08 -3.78 15.13
C ALA A 348 -11.78 -4.89 15.94
N LEU A 349 -12.45 -4.53 17.04
CA LEU A 349 -13.22 -5.46 17.85
C LEU A 349 -14.36 -6.09 17.04
N LYS A 350 -15.10 -5.29 16.28
CA LYS A 350 -16.21 -5.78 15.45
C LYS A 350 -15.75 -6.77 14.38
N SER A 351 -14.58 -6.50 13.77
CA SER A 351 -13.95 -7.41 12.81
C SER A 351 -13.59 -8.75 13.46
N LEU A 352 -13.00 -8.70 14.66
CA LEU A 352 -12.66 -9.88 15.47
C LEU A 352 -13.92 -10.69 15.83
N GLU A 353 -14.92 -10.04 16.43
CA GLU A 353 -16.17 -10.67 16.86
C GLU A 353 -16.89 -11.39 15.70
N ASN A 354 -17.03 -10.70 14.56
CA ASN A 354 -17.72 -11.25 13.40
C ASN A 354 -16.96 -12.45 12.81
N ALA A 355 -15.64 -12.42 12.75
CA ALA A 355 -14.84 -13.55 12.28
C ALA A 355 -14.95 -14.76 13.22
N HIS A 356 -14.89 -14.53 14.52
CA HIS A 356 -15.05 -15.58 15.53
C HIS A 356 -16.47 -16.16 15.53
N TYR A 357 -17.51 -15.33 15.33
CA TYR A 357 -18.88 -15.79 15.12
C TYR A 357 -18.97 -16.68 13.89
N LEU A 358 -18.49 -16.19 12.73
CA LEU A 358 -18.52 -16.96 11.47
C LEU A 358 -17.79 -18.30 11.62
N ARG A 359 -16.59 -18.32 12.23
CA ARG A 359 -15.86 -19.55 12.49
C ARG A 359 -16.69 -20.52 13.32
N THR A 360 -17.34 -20.03 14.37
CA THR A 360 -18.14 -20.84 15.26
C THR A 360 -19.34 -21.47 14.54
N GLU A 361 -20.05 -20.67 13.75
CA GLU A 361 -21.21 -21.15 12.99
C GLU A 361 -20.82 -22.15 11.89
N LEU A 362 -19.75 -21.88 11.15
CA LEU A 362 -19.26 -22.82 10.11
C LEU A 362 -18.84 -24.16 10.71
N CYS A 363 -18.11 -24.16 11.82
CA CYS A 363 -17.60 -25.38 12.44
C CYS A 363 -18.67 -26.20 13.19
N LYS A 364 -19.91 -25.70 13.37
CA LYS A 364 -21.04 -26.54 13.80
C LYS A 364 -21.41 -27.58 12.73
N ASN A 365 -21.11 -27.31 11.45
CA ASN A 365 -21.33 -28.25 10.37
C ASN A 365 -20.12 -29.20 10.26
N ALA A 366 -20.34 -30.50 10.37
CA ALA A 366 -19.29 -31.53 10.28
C ALA A 366 -18.52 -31.57 8.95
N GLY A 367 -18.91 -30.76 7.96
CA GLY A 367 -18.21 -30.56 6.70
C GLY A 367 -17.02 -29.58 6.78
N PHE A 368 -16.90 -28.83 7.89
CA PHE A 368 -15.88 -27.81 8.10
C PHE A 368 -15.12 -28.06 9.41
N ALA A 369 -13.81 -27.85 9.39
CA ALA A 369 -12.97 -27.91 10.56
C ALA A 369 -11.90 -26.79 10.50
N LEU A 370 -11.60 -26.15 11.61
CA LEU A 370 -10.50 -25.17 11.70
C LEU A 370 -9.18 -25.87 11.40
N LYS A 371 -8.38 -25.30 10.49
CA LYS A 371 -7.09 -25.87 10.10
C LYS A 371 -6.00 -25.59 11.14
N TYR A 372 -5.89 -24.36 11.59
CA TYR A 372 -4.86 -23.92 12.54
C TYR A 372 -5.49 -23.61 13.89
N LYS A 373 -4.74 -23.93 14.96
CA LYS A 373 -5.24 -23.79 16.35
C LYS A 373 -4.74 -22.52 17.05
N ALA A 374 -3.77 -21.80 16.46
CA ALA A 374 -3.30 -20.54 17.02
C ALA A 374 -4.45 -19.52 17.10
N PRO A 375 -4.41 -18.57 18.04
CA PRO A 375 -5.33 -17.43 18.04
C PRO A 375 -5.30 -16.70 16.70
N PHE A 376 -6.44 -16.16 16.27
CA PHE A 376 -6.55 -15.44 15.01
C PHE A 376 -7.34 -14.14 15.19
N TYR A 377 -7.15 -13.20 14.28
CA TYR A 377 -7.84 -11.91 14.30
C TYR A 377 -9.16 -11.97 13.50
N ASN A 378 -9.15 -11.58 12.24
CA ASN A 378 -10.36 -11.43 11.42
C ASN A 378 -10.41 -12.36 10.19
N GLU A 379 -9.41 -13.20 10.01
CA GLU A 379 -9.32 -14.21 8.98
C GLU A 379 -8.95 -15.56 9.60
N PHE A 380 -9.39 -16.65 8.99
CA PHE A 380 -9.07 -18.00 9.46
C PHE A 380 -9.19 -19.01 8.31
N VAL A 381 -8.54 -20.15 8.44
CA VAL A 381 -8.54 -21.21 7.44
C VAL A 381 -9.37 -22.40 7.91
N VAL A 382 -10.32 -22.83 7.08
CA VAL A 382 -11.10 -24.06 7.30
C VAL A 382 -10.73 -25.16 6.30
N MET A 383 -10.63 -26.38 6.80
CA MET A 383 -10.62 -27.59 5.97
C MET A 383 -12.05 -27.95 5.62
N THR A 384 -12.27 -28.40 4.39
CA THR A 384 -13.59 -28.77 3.89
C THR A 384 -13.58 -30.18 3.29
N LYS A 385 -14.68 -30.92 3.45
CA LYS A 385 -14.85 -32.23 2.80
C LYS A 385 -15.07 -32.10 1.29
N ALA A 386 -15.75 -31.04 0.87
CA ALA A 386 -15.93 -30.74 -0.55
C ALA A 386 -14.75 -29.90 -1.08
N PRO A 387 -14.38 -30.01 -2.36
CA PRO A 387 -13.37 -29.16 -2.96
C PRO A 387 -13.71 -27.68 -2.82
N ALA A 388 -12.78 -26.85 -2.33
CA ALA A 388 -12.98 -25.39 -2.09
C ALA A 388 -13.54 -24.68 -3.33
N ALA A 389 -13.03 -24.97 -4.52
CA ALA A 389 -13.52 -24.39 -5.77
C ALA A 389 -15.01 -24.61 -6.04
N LYS A 390 -15.57 -25.76 -5.62
CA LYS A 390 -17.03 -26.01 -5.71
C LYS A 390 -17.83 -25.14 -4.72
N LEU A 391 -17.29 -24.98 -3.50
CA LEU A 391 -17.93 -24.16 -2.48
C LEU A 391 -17.92 -22.68 -2.87
N ILE A 392 -16.78 -22.16 -3.34
CA ILE A 392 -16.63 -20.78 -3.84
C ILE A 392 -17.62 -20.53 -4.98
N LYS A 393 -17.69 -21.43 -5.98
CA LYS A 393 -18.65 -21.31 -7.10
C LYS A 393 -20.10 -21.35 -6.64
N ALA A 394 -20.44 -22.13 -5.61
CA ALA A 394 -21.77 -22.18 -5.05
C ALA A 394 -22.11 -20.91 -4.25
N ALA A 395 -21.15 -20.38 -3.49
CA ALA A 395 -21.29 -19.14 -2.75
C ALA A 395 -21.50 -17.94 -3.71
N ALA A 396 -20.70 -17.85 -4.80
CA ALA A 396 -20.84 -16.81 -5.81
C ALA A 396 -22.24 -16.78 -6.46
N LYS A 397 -22.86 -17.95 -6.69
CA LYS A 397 -24.24 -18.02 -7.18
C LYS A 397 -25.28 -17.49 -6.17
N LYS A 398 -24.92 -17.46 -4.88
CA LYS A 398 -25.77 -16.93 -3.79
C LYS A 398 -25.41 -15.49 -3.40
N GLY A 399 -24.49 -14.85 -4.12
CA GLY A 399 -24.12 -13.45 -3.88
C GLY A 399 -22.91 -13.26 -2.96
N PHE A 400 -22.11 -14.30 -2.70
CA PHE A 400 -20.90 -14.22 -1.86
C PHE A 400 -19.63 -14.55 -2.67
N LEU A 401 -18.58 -13.77 -2.46
CA LEU A 401 -17.23 -14.00 -3.01
C LEU A 401 -16.29 -14.52 -1.93
#